data_e86ea68e8ff83bd14ee8f8099d63ae48
#
_entry.id   e86ea68e8ff83bd14ee8f8099d63ae48
#
_cell.length_a   1.000
_cell.length_b   1.000
_cell.length_c   1.000
_cell.angle_alpha   90.00
_cell.angle_beta   90.00
_cell.angle_gamma   90.00
#
_symmetry.space_group_name_H-M   'P 1'
#
loop_
_entity.id
_entity.type
_entity.pdbx_description
1 polymer ?
#
loop_
_entity_poly.entity_id
_entity_poly.type
_entity_poly.pdbx_seq_one_letter_code
_entity_poly.pdbx_strand_id
1 'polypeptide(L)'
;MSGLAPTREVLASGVTVLAKRTSTTPAVTLIANIRAGSVRDTARDQGLAHFVSRTIDRGTDRHSADELAEQLDNRGVTLSTSVNRHLLSLSCTCLVEDVDDVLRLVAEIVTQPAFPSNEVDRRRGEIITLIRQDEDNPAAVAGETLMSMLYGTVHPYGRRLRGTIDSVERVDRQTLQHFHSTYCVPKGLSLAVVGDIDPARAIDAARSVFDDWSGATVAEVTDTPMPSKAGRQCRVVSMMNKSQTDIAYGFATIARQDASYHAYSLMNNILGQYSLGGRLGDSIREQQGMAYYVYSSLEANLMPGPLVIRAGVSPANVNRAIASIDTELRKLVESGPTEQELIESKQYLSGSMPRTLETNMGIATYLQTVEFFALGLDYDVRLPDLLRSVTHEQVHQAASRAIDPEHATIVVAGPFEGTLA
;
A
#
# COMPACT_ATOMS: atom_id res chain seq x y z
N MET A 1 7.31 5.01 27.54
CA MET A 1 7.78 3.70 27.06
C MET A 1 9.12 3.92 26.38
N SER A 2 10.09 3.02 26.57
CA SER A 2 11.32 3.06 25.77
C SER A 2 10.92 2.76 24.32
N GLY A 3 11.34 3.62 23.39
CA GLY A 3 11.04 3.46 21.98
C GLY A 3 11.72 2.24 21.35
N LEU A 4 11.43 1.95 20.09
CA LEU A 4 12.05 0.87 19.34
C LEU A 4 13.58 1.03 19.26
N ALA A 5 14.07 2.26 19.13
CA ALA A 5 15.49 2.59 19.03
C ALA A 5 16.26 1.64 18.07
N PRO A 6 15.87 1.55 16.78
CA PRO A 6 16.57 0.72 15.81
C PRO A 6 17.94 1.31 15.47
N THR A 7 18.87 0.45 15.05
CA THR A 7 20.12 0.90 14.42
C THR A 7 19.87 1.11 12.93
N ARG A 8 20.30 2.26 12.38
CA ARG A 8 20.23 2.59 10.97
C ARG A 8 21.62 2.84 10.42
N GLU A 9 21.96 2.19 9.32
CA GLU A 9 23.20 2.40 8.61
C GLU A 9 22.97 2.50 7.11
N VAL A 10 23.75 3.32 6.42
CA VAL A 10 23.77 3.36 4.96
C VAL A 10 25.11 2.76 4.54
N LEU A 11 25.03 1.65 3.81
CA LEU A 11 26.20 0.90 3.32
C LEU A 11 26.95 1.69 2.24
N ALA A 12 28.17 1.28 1.91
CA ALA A 12 28.98 1.92 0.87
C ALA A 12 28.30 1.90 -0.50
N SER A 13 27.53 0.86 -0.81
CA SER A 13 26.67 0.75 -2.00
C SER A 13 25.53 1.79 -2.03
N GLY A 14 25.13 2.30 -0.87
CA GLY A 14 23.96 3.18 -0.71
C GLY A 14 22.69 2.46 -0.21
N VAL A 15 22.76 1.15 0.03
CA VAL A 15 21.65 0.40 0.67
C VAL A 15 21.46 0.89 2.11
N THR A 16 20.23 1.16 2.49
CA THR A 16 19.89 1.49 3.88
C THR A 16 19.52 0.23 4.65
N VAL A 17 20.16 -0.01 5.79
CA VAL A 17 19.87 -1.13 6.69
C VAL A 17 19.27 -0.61 7.98
N LEU A 18 18.16 -1.22 8.40
CA LEU A 18 17.45 -0.96 9.65
C LEU A 18 17.47 -2.23 10.49
N ALA A 19 18.20 -2.24 11.58
CA ALA A 19 18.34 -3.42 12.44
C ALA A 19 17.70 -3.19 13.81
N LYS A 20 16.89 -4.15 14.27
CA LYS A 20 16.27 -4.12 15.60
C LYS A 20 16.31 -5.50 16.25
N ARG A 21 16.97 -5.60 17.39
CA ARG A 21 16.92 -6.83 18.18
C ARG A 21 15.61 -6.96 18.93
N THR A 22 15.04 -8.16 18.85
CA THR A 22 13.96 -8.68 19.70
C THR A 22 14.38 -10.05 20.21
N SER A 23 13.90 -10.49 21.36
CA SER A 23 14.27 -11.79 21.97
C SER A 23 13.05 -12.67 22.27
N THR A 24 11.92 -12.39 21.64
CA THR A 24 10.67 -13.11 21.91
C THR A 24 10.69 -14.52 21.30
N THR A 25 11.29 -14.66 20.12
CA THR A 25 11.42 -15.93 19.40
C THR A 25 12.80 -15.99 18.73
N PRO A 26 13.39 -17.20 18.54
CA PRO A 26 14.66 -17.37 17.84
C PRO A 26 14.52 -17.23 16.31
N ALA A 27 13.83 -16.19 15.89
CA ALA A 27 13.51 -15.93 14.49
C ALA A 27 13.88 -14.51 14.10
N VAL A 28 14.21 -14.32 12.82
CA VAL A 28 14.55 -13.04 12.22
C VAL A 28 13.67 -12.81 11.00
N THR A 29 13.04 -11.65 10.95
CA THR A 29 12.27 -11.19 9.80
C THR A 29 13.10 -10.23 8.96
N LEU A 30 13.12 -10.48 7.67
CA LEU A 30 13.77 -9.65 6.64
C LEU A 30 12.69 -9.01 5.78
N ILE A 31 12.76 -7.68 5.58
CA ILE A 31 11.95 -6.96 4.59
C ILE A 31 12.89 -6.10 3.76
N ALA A 32 12.96 -6.41 2.45
CA ALA A 32 13.66 -5.62 1.47
C ALA A 32 12.64 -4.81 0.65
N ASN A 33 12.66 -3.48 0.77
CA ASN A 33 11.81 -2.57 0.02
C ASN A 33 12.65 -1.81 -1.01
N ILE A 34 12.25 -1.89 -2.27
CA ILE A 34 12.92 -1.23 -3.39
C ILE A 34 11.98 -0.18 -3.98
N ARG A 35 12.47 1.03 -4.27
CA ARG A 35 11.71 2.14 -4.89
C ARG A 35 11.38 1.89 -6.37
N ALA A 36 10.85 0.70 -6.67
CA ALA A 36 10.51 0.17 -7.98
C ALA A 36 9.02 -0.22 -8.08
N GLY A 37 8.12 0.61 -7.54
CA GLY A 37 6.68 0.39 -7.61
C GLY A 37 6.05 0.83 -8.94
N SER A 38 4.73 0.66 -9.07
CA SER A 38 4.00 0.92 -10.32
C SER A 38 3.98 2.39 -10.79
N VAL A 39 4.41 3.34 -9.96
CA VAL A 39 4.64 4.72 -10.40
C VAL A 39 5.75 4.82 -11.47
N ARG A 40 6.60 3.79 -11.58
CA ARG A 40 7.65 3.65 -12.60
C ARG A 40 7.14 3.11 -13.93
N ASP A 41 5.95 2.52 -13.95
CA ASP A 41 5.34 2.07 -15.19
C ASP A 41 5.03 3.25 -16.10
N THR A 42 5.19 3.07 -17.41
CA THR A 42 4.69 4.03 -18.39
C THR A 42 3.19 3.81 -18.63
N ALA A 43 2.53 4.76 -19.29
CA ALA A 43 1.12 4.56 -19.69
C ALA A 43 0.95 3.37 -20.64
N ARG A 44 1.98 3.05 -21.43
CA ARG A 44 2.01 1.91 -22.36
C ARG A 44 2.23 0.58 -21.62
N ASP A 45 3.10 0.58 -20.60
CA ASP A 45 3.60 -0.62 -19.95
C ASP A 45 3.04 -0.75 -18.53
N GLN A 46 1.75 -0.41 -18.34
CA GLN A 46 1.06 -0.58 -17.07
C GLN A 46 1.13 -2.03 -16.60
N GLY A 47 1.40 -2.24 -15.32
CA GLY A 47 1.55 -3.56 -14.72
C GLY A 47 2.94 -4.15 -14.82
N LEU A 48 3.94 -3.43 -15.37
CA LEU A 48 5.30 -3.93 -15.52
C LEU A 48 5.96 -4.15 -14.15
N ALA A 49 5.83 -3.22 -13.22
CA ALA A 49 6.31 -3.41 -11.85
C ALA A 49 5.66 -4.63 -11.16
N HIS A 50 4.36 -4.84 -11.41
CA HIS A 50 3.67 -6.03 -10.91
C HIS A 50 4.22 -7.30 -11.56
N PHE A 51 4.47 -7.30 -12.86
CA PHE A 51 5.05 -8.45 -13.54
C PHE A 51 6.46 -8.76 -12.99
N VAL A 52 7.31 -7.74 -12.79
CA VAL A 52 8.62 -7.92 -12.14
C VAL A 52 8.44 -8.56 -10.76
N SER A 53 7.51 -8.08 -9.94
CA SER A 53 7.28 -8.66 -8.61
C SER A 53 6.86 -10.13 -8.64
N ARG A 54 6.21 -10.58 -9.72
CA ARG A 54 5.75 -11.97 -9.89
C ARG A 54 6.81 -12.90 -10.47
N THR A 55 7.92 -12.34 -10.96
CA THR A 55 8.96 -13.08 -11.66
C THR A 55 10.36 -12.97 -11.06
N ILE A 56 10.59 -11.97 -10.19
CA ILE A 56 11.92 -11.68 -9.64
C ILE A 56 12.53 -12.85 -8.85
N ASP A 57 11.69 -13.63 -8.18
CA ASP A 57 12.06 -14.81 -7.37
C ASP A 57 11.97 -16.13 -8.14
N ARG A 58 11.86 -16.09 -9.48
CA ARG A 58 11.69 -17.27 -10.33
C ARG A 58 12.97 -17.69 -11.06
N GLY A 59 14.08 -17.56 -10.39
CA GLY A 59 15.42 -17.92 -10.87
C GLY A 59 16.34 -16.72 -10.90
N THR A 60 17.60 -17.01 -10.67
CA THR A 60 18.73 -16.07 -10.67
C THR A 60 19.77 -16.53 -11.66
N ASP A 61 20.87 -15.80 -11.79
CA ASP A 61 22.00 -16.21 -12.62
C ASP A 61 22.69 -17.49 -12.08
N ARG A 62 22.44 -17.86 -10.80
CA ARG A 62 23.08 -19.00 -10.13
C ARG A 62 22.15 -20.17 -9.85
N HIS A 63 20.87 -19.88 -9.63
CA HIS A 63 19.87 -20.86 -9.21
C HIS A 63 18.62 -20.79 -10.07
N SER A 64 18.10 -21.95 -10.45
CA SER A 64 16.77 -22.07 -11.04
C SER A 64 15.66 -21.74 -10.00
N ALA A 65 14.43 -21.59 -10.46
CA ALA A 65 13.27 -21.39 -9.59
C ALA A 65 13.09 -22.54 -8.59
N ASP A 66 13.29 -23.77 -9.05
CA ASP A 66 13.14 -24.97 -8.22
C ASP A 66 14.25 -25.06 -7.15
N GLU A 67 15.50 -24.76 -7.51
CA GLU A 67 16.61 -24.71 -6.56
C GLU A 67 16.45 -23.62 -5.51
N LEU A 68 15.95 -22.44 -5.87
CA LEU A 68 15.61 -21.38 -4.90
C LEU A 68 14.50 -21.83 -3.95
N ALA A 69 13.43 -22.43 -4.49
CA ALA A 69 12.33 -22.95 -3.69
C ALA A 69 12.83 -24.04 -2.72
N GLU A 70 13.62 -25.01 -3.21
CA GLU A 70 14.18 -26.07 -2.37
C GLU A 70 15.06 -25.52 -1.23
N GLN A 71 15.91 -24.54 -1.51
CA GLN A 71 16.77 -23.93 -0.49
C GLN A 71 15.97 -23.19 0.59
N LEU A 72 14.87 -22.53 0.23
CA LEU A 72 13.98 -21.84 1.17
C LEU A 72 13.13 -22.86 1.95
N ASP A 73 12.53 -23.84 1.25
CA ASP A 73 11.65 -24.84 1.85
C ASP A 73 12.41 -25.73 2.86
N ASN A 74 13.67 -26.11 2.57
CA ASN A 74 14.52 -26.86 3.48
C ASN A 74 14.82 -26.14 4.80
N ARG A 75 14.63 -24.81 4.84
CA ARG A 75 14.75 -23.97 6.03
C ARG A 75 13.41 -23.51 6.59
N GLY A 76 12.28 -24.01 6.05
CA GLY A 76 10.94 -23.59 6.45
C GLY A 76 10.66 -22.11 6.16
N VAL A 77 11.31 -21.50 5.16
CA VAL A 77 11.20 -20.08 4.83
C VAL A 77 10.24 -19.88 3.68
N THR A 78 9.20 -19.08 3.90
CA THR A 78 8.33 -18.58 2.83
C THR A 78 8.76 -17.18 2.43
N LEU A 79 9.24 -17.02 1.20
CA LEU A 79 9.52 -15.71 0.61
C LEU A 79 8.25 -15.17 -0.06
N SER A 80 7.82 -13.99 0.34
CA SER A 80 6.69 -13.28 -0.25
C SER A 80 7.19 -12.07 -1.04
N THR A 81 6.70 -11.92 -2.26
CA THR A 81 6.96 -10.77 -3.12
C THR A 81 5.67 -9.98 -3.35
N SER A 82 5.74 -8.68 -3.30
CA SER A 82 4.59 -7.80 -3.55
C SER A 82 5.03 -6.48 -4.16
N VAL A 83 4.09 -5.79 -4.78
CA VAL A 83 4.31 -4.43 -5.29
C VAL A 83 3.13 -3.54 -4.96
N ASN A 84 3.42 -2.30 -4.63
CA ASN A 84 2.44 -1.24 -4.53
C ASN A 84 2.77 -0.08 -5.47
N ARG A 85 2.18 1.08 -5.26
CA ARG A 85 2.44 2.25 -6.11
C ARG A 85 3.92 2.64 -6.13
N HIS A 86 4.63 2.53 -5.01
CA HIS A 86 6.00 3.07 -4.87
C HIS A 86 7.06 2.01 -4.64
N LEU A 87 6.71 0.88 -4.06
CA LEU A 87 7.65 -0.12 -3.58
C LEU A 87 7.40 -1.48 -4.21
N LEU A 88 8.49 -2.14 -4.59
CA LEU A 88 8.61 -3.58 -4.75
C LEU A 88 9.18 -4.12 -3.43
N SER A 89 8.50 -5.08 -2.82
CA SER A 89 8.83 -5.60 -1.49
C SER A 89 9.05 -7.10 -1.52
N LEU A 90 10.13 -7.56 -0.89
CA LEU A 90 10.39 -8.95 -0.58
C LEU A 90 10.39 -9.10 0.94
N SER A 91 9.71 -10.11 1.47
CA SER A 91 9.66 -10.35 2.91
C SER A 91 9.72 -11.84 3.22
N CYS A 92 10.45 -12.20 4.27
CA CYS A 92 10.52 -13.55 4.80
C CYS A 92 10.85 -13.54 6.29
N THR A 93 10.66 -14.69 6.93
CA THR A 93 11.12 -14.95 8.31
C THR A 93 11.84 -16.27 8.33
N CYS A 94 13.00 -16.32 8.98
CA CYS A 94 13.82 -17.52 9.13
C CYS A 94 14.28 -17.68 10.58
N LEU A 95 14.88 -18.81 10.91
CA LEU A 95 15.60 -18.99 12.17
C LEU A 95 16.88 -18.16 12.17
N VAL A 96 17.35 -17.80 13.37
CA VAL A 96 18.56 -16.97 13.53
C VAL A 96 19.81 -17.64 12.93
N GLU A 97 19.88 -18.96 12.92
CA GLU A 97 20.98 -19.74 12.35
C GLU A 97 21.01 -19.70 10.83
N ASP A 98 19.87 -19.47 10.17
CA ASP A 98 19.72 -19.43 8.70
C ASP A 98 19.85 -18.02 8.10
N VAL A 99 19.98 -16.98 8.94
CA VAL A 99 19.93 -15.58 8.48
C VAL A 99 20.92 -15.28 7.37
N ASP A 100 22.17 -15.75 7.50
CA ASP A 100 23.23 -15.44 6.52
C ASP A 100 22.95 -16.10 5.16
N ASP A 101 22.41 -17.32 5.16
CA ASP A 101 22.06 -18.05 3.93
C ASP A 101 20.80 -17.44 3.28
N VAL A 102 19.77 -17.17 4.07
CA VAL A 102 18.53 -16.57 3.57
C VAL A 102 18.77 -15.16 3.04
N LEU A 103 19.57 -14.35 3.75
CA LEU A 103 19.94 -13.01 3.30
C LEU A 103 20.74 -13.04 2.00
N ARG A 104 21.61 -14.04 1.81
CA ARG A 104 22.35 -14.25 0.55
C ARG A 104 21.41 -14.57 -0.60
N LEU A 105 20.40 -15.45 -0.38
CA LEU A 105 19.37 -15.76 -1.39
C LEU A 105 18.52 -14.52 -1.73
N VAL A 106 18.07 -13.76 -0.72
CA VAL A 106 17.33 -12.51 -0.93
C VAL A 106 18.16 -11.50 -1.71
N ALA A 107 19.44 -11.34 -1.39
CA ALA A 107 20.34 -10.45 -2.11
C ALA A 107 20.53 -10.89 -3.57
N GLU A 108 20.69 -12.19 -3.82
CA GLU A 108 20.81 -12.73 -5.16
C GLU A 108 19.54 -12.49 -5.99
N ILE A 109 18.37 -12.76 -5.42
CA ILE A 109 17.06 -12.50 -6.05
C ILE A 109 16.91 -11.01 -6.39
N VAL A 110 17.33 -10.12 -5.49
CA VAL A 110 17.22 -8.66 -5.69
C VAL A 110 18.22 -8.15 -6.71
N THR A 111 19.44 -8.70 -6.77
CA THR A 111 20.53 -8.12 -7.56
C THR A 111 20.75 -8.81 -8.91
N GLN A 112 20.42 -10.11 -9.03
CA GLN A 112 20.76 -10.96 -10.18
C GLN A 112 19.59 -11.86 -10.65
N PRO A 113 18.35 -11.35 -10.80
CA PRO A 113 17.24 -12.18 -11.28
C PRO A 113 17.42 -12.51 -12.76
N ALA A 114 17.26 -13.78 -13.12
CA ALA A 114 17.47 -14.26 -14.49
C ALA A 114 16.27 -14.05 -15.42
N PHE A 115 15.07 -13.94 -14.89
CA PHE A 115 13.80 -13.88 -15.65
C PHE A 115 13.72 -14.97 -16.73
N PRO A 116 13.74 -16.28 -16.40
CA PRO A 116 13.68 -17.36 -17.38
C PRO A 116 12.42 -17.26 -18.24
N SER A 117 12.53 -17.48 -19.55
CA SER A 117 11.42 -17.28 -20.50
C SER A 117 10.21 -18.15 -20.19
N ASN A 118 10.40 -19.40 -19.75
CA ASN A 118 9.32 -20.29 -19.33
C ASN A 118 8.56 -19.76 -18.11
N GLU A 119 9.26 -19.17 -17.13
CA GLU A 119 8.64 -18.53 -15.97
C GLU A 119 7.93 -17.22 -16.34
N VAL A 120 8.51 -16.41 -17.22
CA VAL A 120 7.87 -15.21 -17.76
C VAL A 120 6.53 -15.57 -18.42
N ASP A 121 6.51 -16.59 -19.30
CA ASP A 121 5.29 -17.02 -19.99
C ASP A 121 4.25 -17.58 -19.01
N ARG A 122 4.67 -18.37 -18.04
CA ARG A 122 3.79 -18.91 -17.01
C ARG A 122 3.16 -17.78 -16.17
N ARG A 123 3.96 -16.83 -15.70
CA ARG A 123 3.48 -15.71 -14.90
C ARG A 123 2.59 -14.76 -15.69
N ARG A 124 2.87 -14.56 -16.98
CA ARG A 124 1.97 -13.81 -17.87
C ARG A 124 0.56 -14.41 -17.86
N GLY A 125 0.44 -15.73 -18.01
CA GLY A 125 -0.86 -16.42 -17.97
C GLY A 125 -1.57 -16.25 -16.61
N GLU A 126 -0.83 -16.35 -15.50
CA GLU A 126 -1.36 -16.13 -14.16
C GLU A 126 -1.85 -14.68 -13.97
N ILE A 127 -1.06 -13.68 -14.38
CA ILE A 127 -1.42 -12.25 -14.28
C ILE A 127 -2.67 -11.95 -15.10
N ILE A 128 -2.76 -12.46 -16.33
CA ILE A 128 -3.97 -12.31 -17.18
C ILE A 128 -5.19 -12.92 -16.50
N THR A 129 -5.03 -14.07 -15.85
CA THR A 129 -6.11 -14.70 -15.09
C THR A 129 -6.56 -13.82 -13.92
N LEU A 130 -5.61 -13.24 -13.17
CA LEU A 130 -5.92 -12.30 -12.08
C LEU A 130 -6.60 -11.03 -12.60
N ILE A 131 -6.18 -10.47 -13.73
CA ILE A 131 -6.85 -9.32 -14.35
C ILE A 131 -8.31 -9.66 -14.70
N ARG A 132 -8.57 -10.83 -15.27
CA ARG A 132 -9.95 -11.27 -15.58
C ARG A 132 -10.78 -11.46 -14.31
N GLN A 133 -10.18 -11.96 -13.22
CA GLN A 133 -10.85 -12.06 -11.93
C GLN A 133 -11.19 -10.69 -11.36
N ASP A 134 -10.28 -9.71 -11.47
CA ASP A 134 -10.55 -8.33 -11.04
C ASP A 134 -11.66 -7.69 -11.89
N GLU A 135 -11.66 -7.93 -13.22
CA GLU A 135 -12.70 -7.44 -14.12
C GLU A 135 -14.09 -8.08 -13.88
N ASP A 136 -14.11 -9.23 -13.23
CA ASP A 136 -15.34 -9.91 -12.78
C ASP A 136 -15.74 -9.60 -11.33
N ASN A 137 -14.96 -8.78 -10.61
CA ASN A 137 -15.19 -8.40 -9.22
C ASN A 137 -15.69 -6.95 -9.11
N PRO A 138 -16.96 -6.70 -8.70
CA PRO A 138 -17.52 -5.35 -8.62
C PRO A 138 -16.69 -4.39 -7.76
N ALA A 139 -16.16 -4.85 -6.61
CA ALA A 139 -15.36 -4.01 -5.72
C ALA A 139 -14.03 -3.57 -6.37
N ALA A 140 -13.38 -4.47 -7.11
CA ALA A 140 -12.16 -4.18 -7.86
C ALA A 140 -12.45 -3.19 -9.00
N VAL A 141 -13.49 -3.46 -9.79
CA VAL A 141 -13.93 -2.60 -10.91
C VAL A 141 -14.29 -1.21 -10.41
N ALA A 142 -15.05 -1.09 -9.31
CA ALA A 142 -15.39 0.20 -8.72
C ALA A 142 -14.14 0.97 -8.29
N GLY A 143 -13.21 0.29 -7.58
CA GLY A 143 -11.97 0.91 -7.09
C GLY A 143 -11.04 1.37 -8.20
N GLU A 144 -10.76 0.53 -9.19
CA GLU A 144 -9.89 0.88 -10.32
C GLU A 144 -10.48 2.01 -11.18
N THR A 145 -11.79 1.95 -11.42
CA THR A 145 -12.50 2.99 -12.17
C THR A 145 -12.46 4.32 -11.41
N LEU A 146 -12.66 4.29 -10.08
CA LEU A 146 -12.54 5.46 -9.22
C LEU A 146 -11.14 6.10 -9.35
N MET A 147 -10.08 5.30 -9.22
CA MET A 147 -8.71 5.82 -9.33
C MET A 147 -8.43 6.44 -10.69
N SER A 148 -8.88 5.78 -11.77
CA SER A 148 -8.76 6.32 -13.13
C SER A 148 -9.53 7.64 -13.31
N MET A 149 -10.71 7.78 -12.71
CA MET A 149 -11.49 9.03 -12.76
C MET A 149 -10.89 10.12 -11.86
N LEU A 150 -10.34 9.75 -10.70
CA LEU A 150 -9.73 10.71 -9.76
C LEU A 150 -8.43 11.33 -10.33
N TYR A 151 -7.58 10.50 -10.91
CA TYR A 151 -6.23 10.90 -11.28
C TYR A 151 -6.03 11.02 -12.80
N GLY A 152 -6.91 10.46 -13.60
CA GLY A 152 -6.72 10.35 -15.05
C GLY A 152 -5.64 9.34 -15.43
N THR A 153 -5.45 9.09 -16.72
CA THR A 153 -4.51 8.07 -17.23
C THR A 153 -3.05 8.55 -17.27
N VAL A 154 -2.83 9.86 -17.25
CA VAL A 154 -1.46 10.45 -17.25
C VAL A 154 -0.82 10.29 -15.89
N HIS A 155 -1.56 10.56 -14.83
CA HIS A 155 -1.07 10.44 -13.45
C HIS A 155 -0.84 8.96 -13.10
N PRO A 156 0.30 8.58 -12.48
CA PRO A 156 0.60 7.18 -12.14
C PRO A 156 -0.46 6.51 -11.27
N TYR A 157 -1.12 7.25 -10.37
CA TYR A 157 -2.16 6.70 -9.49
C TYR A 157 -3.46 6.35 -10.21
N GLY A 158 -3.71 6.91 -11.39
CA GLY A 158 -4.87 6.55 -12.22
C GLY A 158 -4.68 5.28 -13.05
N ARG A 159 -3.46 4.71 -13.07
CA ARG A 159 -3.16 3.48 -13.82
C ARG A 159 -3.49 2.24 -13.00
N ARG A 160 -3.80 1.14 -13.67
CA ARG A 160 -4.04 -0.15 -13.02
C ARG A 160 -2.72 -0.75 -12.52
N LEU A 161 -2.69 -1.21 -11.27
CA LEU A 161 -1.48 -1.80 -10.66
C LEU A 161 -1.03 -3.07 -11.40
N ARG A 162 -1.98 -3.92 -11.80
CA ARG A 162 -1.72 -5.15 -12.57
C ARG A 162 -1.64 -4.92 -14.08
N GLY A 163 -1.92 -3.69 -14.55
CA GLY A 163 -1.99 -3.36 -15.96
C GLY A 163 -3.30 -3.80 -16.62
N THR A 164 -3.24 -3.95 -17.92
CA THR A 164 -4.30 -4.49 -18.77
C THR A 164 -3.80 -5.76 -19.45
N ILE A 165 -4.72 -6.60 -19.97
CA ILE A 165 -4.34 -7.80 -20.74
C ILE A 165 -3.38 -7.40 -21.86
N ASP A 166 -3.72 -6.38 -22.65
CA ASP A 166 -2.88 -5.89 -23.75
C ASP A 166 -1.49 -5.42 -23.32
N SER A 167 -1.37 -4.75 -22.16
CA SER A 167 -0.06 -4.30 -21.66
C SER A 167 0.78 -5.49 -21.20
N VAL A 168 0.18 -6.45 -20.51
CA VAL A 168 0.85 -7.64 -19.98
C VAL A 168 1.29 -8.60 -21.09
N GLU A 169 0.48 -8.75 -22.15
CA GLU A 169 0.84 -9.59 -23.32
C GLU A 169 2.08 -9.07 -24.05
N ARG A 170 2.32 -7.77 -24.05
CA ARG A 170 3.49 -7.15 -24.71
C ARG A 170 4.80 -7.26 -23.91
N VAL A 171 4.72 -7.55 -22.60
CA VAL A 171 5.92 -7.62 -21.78
C VAL A 171 6.75 -8.86 -22.16
N ASP A 172 7.98 -8.67 -22.54
CA ASP A 172 8.96 -9.72 -22.78
C ASP A 172 10.05 -9.74 -21.69
N ARG A 173 10.92 -10.72 -21.75
CA ARG A 173 12.05 -10.85 -20.82
C ARG A 173 12.95 -9.62 -20.81
N GLN A 174 13.22 -9.05 -21.96
CA GLN A 174 14.10 -7.88 -22.09
C GLN A 174 13.50 -6.65 -21.40
N THR A 175 12.19 -6.46 -21.50
CA THR A 175 11.46 -5.39 -20.81
C THR A 175 11.55 -5.54 -19.29
N LEU A 176 11.42 -6.77 -18.74
CA LEU A 176 11.60 -7.04 -17.31
C LEU A 176 13.02 -6.77 -16.84
N GLN A 177 14.02 -7.23 -17.60
CA GLN A 177 15.44 -6.97 -17.31
C GLN A 177 15.77 -5.47 -17.34
N HIS A 178 15.22 -4.75 -18.31
CA HIS A 178 15.42 -3.31 -18.40
C HIS A 178 14.78 -2.56 -17.20
N PHE A 179 13.56 -2.93 -16.83
CA PHE A 179 12.91 -2.34 -15.64
C PHE A 179 13.74 -2.61 -14.38
N HIS A 180 14.16 -3.86 -14.19
CA HIS A 180 14.98 -4.26 -13.05
C HIS A 180 16.29 -3.48 -12.99
N SER A 181 17.09 -3.49 -14.06
CA SER A 181 18.38 -2.78 -14.12
C SER A 181 18.26 -1.26 -13.95
N THR A 182 17.11 -0.68 -14.31
CA THR A 182 16.86 0.75 -14.20
C THR A 182 16.43 1.16 -12.79
N TYR A 183 15.55 0.37 -12.14
CA TYR A 183 14.87 0.79 -10.92
C TYR A 183 15.26 -0.01 -9.68
N CYS A 184 15.73 -1.26 -9.82
CA CYS A 184 16.23 -2.05 -8.70
C CYS A 184 17.72 -1.75 -8.49
N VAL A 185 17.99 -0.67 -7.76
CA VAL A 185 19.35 -0.15 -7.53
C VAL A 185 19.63 0.06 -6.05
N PRO A 186 20.91 0.05 -5.61
CA PRO A 186 21.28 0.09 -4.20
C PRO A 186 20.64 1.23 -3.41
N LYS A 187 20.73 2.45 -3.91
CA LYS A 187 20.16 3.65 -3.27
C LYS A 187 18.64 3.64 -3.17
N GLY A 188 17.96 2.75 -3.90
CA GLY A 188 16.52 2.55 -3.82
C GLY A 188 16.10 1.46 -2.82
N LEU A 189 17.06 0.68 -2.29
CA LEU A 189 16.81 -0.43 -1.37
C LEU A 189 16.91 0.01 0.09
N SER A 190 15.91 -0.30 0.87
CA SER A 190 15.96 -0.36 2.33
C SER A 190 15.70 -1.78 2.81
N LEU A 191 16.57 -2.29 3.70
CA LEU A 191 16.48 -3.62 4.31
C LEU A 191 16.20 -3.47 5.79
N ALA A 192 15.08 -4.00 6.27
CA ALA A 192 14.82 -4.15 7.70
C ALA A 192 15.15 -5.58 8.14
N VAL A 193 15.92 -5.70 9.21
CA VAL A 193 16.32 -6.96 9.86
C VAL A 193 15.86 -6.89 11.31
N VAL A 194 14.84 -7.66 11.67
CA VAL A 194 14.22 -7.60 13.00
C VAL A 194 14.10 -8.98 13.60
N GLY A 195 14.64 -9.21 14.77
CA GLY A 195 14.58 -10.51 15.43
C GLY A 195 15.68 -10.75 16.44
N ASP A 196 15.93 -12.00 16.78
CA ASP A 196 16.97 -12.37 17.77
C ASP A 196 18.37 -12.37 17.14
N ILE A 197 18.77 -11.24 16.64
CA ILE A 197 20.08 -10.99 16.06
C ILE A 197 20.63 -9.66 16.60
N ASP A 198 21.93 -9.65 16.88
CA ASP A 198 22.61 -8.40 17.25
C ASP A 198 22.58 -7.40 16.08
N PRO A 199 22.24 -6.13 16.28
CA PRO A 199 22.17 -5.15 15.20
C PRO A 199 23.47 -4.98 14.40
N ALA A 200 24.62 -5.03 15.06
CA ALA A 200 25.91 -4.94 14.36
C ALA A 200 26.13 -6.16 13.44
N ARG A 201 25.82 -7.37 13.94
CA ARG A 201 25.89 -8.60 13.13
C ARG A 201 24.91 -8.54 11.94
N ALA A 202 23.69 -8.03 12.13
CA ALA A 202 22.71 -7.87 11.06
C ALA A 202 23.22 -6.92 9.95
N ILE A 203 23.86 -5.82 10.35
CA ILE A 203 24.47 -4.85 9.44
C ILE A 203 25.67 -5.47 8.72
N ASP A 204 26.54 -6.20 9.43
CA ASP A 204 27.69 -6.88 8.82
C ASP A 204 27.27 -7.96 7.82
N ALA A 205 26.22 -8.73 8.12
CA ALA A 205 25.63 -9.67 7.20
C ALA A 205 25.08 -8.98 5.94
N ALA A 206 24.36 -7.87 6.09
CA ALA A 206 23.85 -7.07 4.97
C ALA A 206 25.03 -6.49 4.13
N ARG A 207 26.08 -6.00 4.79
CA ARG A 207 27.28 -5.48 4.13
C ARG A 207 27.95 -6.55 3.27
N SER A 208 28.07 -7.78 3.77
CA SER A 208 28.73 -8.89 3.06
C SER A 208 28.06 -9.25 1.74
N VAL A 209 26.76 -8.91 1.54
CA VAL A 209 26.01 -9.27 0.33
C VAL A 209 25.64 -8.07 -0.55
N PHE A 210 25.65 -6.84 -0.01
CA PHE A 210 25.21 -5.66 -0.75
C PHE A 210 26.29 -4.59 -0.99
N ASP A 211 27.45 -4.63 -0.33
CA ASP A 211 28.44 -3.54 -0.45
C ASP A 211 29.03 -3.42 -1.87
N ASP A 212 29.19 -4.52 -2.57
CA ASP A 212 29.70 -4.53 -3.95
C ASP A 212 28.61 -4.24 -5.01
N TRP A 213 27.33 -4.14 -4.58
CA TRP A 213 26.26 -3.87 -5.51
C TRP A 213 26.29 -2.43 -5.96
N SER A 214 26.43 -2.21 -7.26
CA SER A 214 26.50 -0.89 -7.88
C SER A 214 25.30 -0.65 -8.79
N GLY A 215 24.90 0.61 -8.93
CA GLY A 215 23.80 0.98 -9.80
C GLY A 215 23.67 2.51 -9.91
N ALA A 216 22.98 2.97 -10.94
CA ALA A 216 22.70 4.38 -11.13
C ALA A 216 21.75 4.92 -10.05
N THR A 217 21.78 6.21 -9.81
CA THR A 217 20.77 6.86 -8.97
C THR A 217 19.48 7.01 -9.78
N VAL A 218 18.37 6.47 -9.27
CA VAL A 218 17.05 6.65 -9.90
C VAL A 218 16.53 8.04 -9.57
N ALA A 219 16.04 8.75 -10.57
CA ALA A 219 15.36 10.02 -10.36
C ALA A 219 14.13 9.85 -9.46
N GLU A 220 13.88 10.82 -8.60
CA GLU A 220 12.64 10.83 -7.83
C GLU A 220 11.42 10.90 -8.76
N VAL A 221 10.31 10.32 -8.31
CA VAL A 221 9.05 10.45 -9.05
C VAL A 221 8.56 11.88 -8.89
N THR A 222 8.51 12.61 -9.99
CA THR A 222 8.00 13.98 -9.99
C THR A 222 6.49 13.98 -9.75
N ASP A 223 6.03 14.94 -8.95
CA ASP A 223 4.61 15.18 -8.75
C ASP A 223 3.93 15.47 -10.09
N THR A 224 2.95 14.67 -10.44
CA THR A 224 2.19 14.85 -11.68
C THR A 224 0.91 15.60 -11.33
N PRO A 225 0.64 16.75 -11.98
CA PRO A 225 -0.57 17.51 -11.69
C PRO A 225 -1.83 16.64 -11.85
N MET A 226 -2.71 16.76 -10.87
CA MET A 226 -4.01 16.11 -10.95
C MET A 226 -4.93 16.85 -11.93
N PRO A 227 -5.81 16.12 -12.64
CA PRO A 227 -6.77 16.77 -13.52
C PRO A 227 -7.71 17.67 -12.70
N SER A 228 -7.91 18.90 -13.17
CA SER A 228 -8.94 19.78 -12.64
C SER A 228 -10.31 19.17 -12.91
N LYS A 229 -11.18 19.14 -11.91
CA LYS A 229 -12.52 18.59 -12.01
C LYS A 229 -13.56 19.66 -11.77
N ALA A 230 -14.56 19.70 -12.63
CA ALA A 230 -15.73 20.53 -12.46
C ALA A 230 -16.89 19.66 -11.98
N GLY A 231 -17.31 19.84 -10.69
CA GLY A 231 -18.47 19.20 -10.12
C GLY A 231 -18.36 17.69 -9.86
N ARG A 232 -19.45 17.14 -9.36
CA ARG A 232 -19.61 15.72 -9.01
C ARG A 232 -19.56 14.83 -10.25
N GLN A 233 -18.77 13.79 -10.21
CA GLN A 233 -18.63 12.82 -11.30
C GLN A 233 -19.14 11.46 -10.87
N CYS A 234 -20.08 10.91 -11.64
CA CYS A 234 -20.67 9.61 -11.35
C CYS A 234 -20.49 8.66 -12.54
N ARG A 235 -20.19 7.40 -12.24
CA ARG A 235 -20.11 6.33 -13.25
C ARG A 235 -20.75 5.05 -12.74
N VAL A 236 -21.61 4.46 -13.54
CA VAL A 236 -22.17 3.13 -13.32
C VAL A 236 -21.48 2.14 -14.27
N VAL A 237 -21.00 1.04 -13.71
CA VAL A 237 -20.48 -0.12 -14.45
C VAL A 237 -21.43 -1.28 -14.18
N SER A 238 -22.30 -1.56 -15.15
CA SER A 238 -23.31 -2.62 -15.02
C SER A 238 -22.66 -4.00 -15.09
N MET A 239 -22.90 -4.83 -14.06
CA MET A 239 -22.42 -6.21 -13.95
C MET A 239 -23.57 -7.11 -13.49
N MET A 240 -24.49 -7.45 -14.42
CA MET A 240 -25.80 -8.03 -14.12
C MET A 240 -25.78 -9.45 -13.55
N ASN A 241 -24.67 -10.17 -13.67
CA ASN A 241 -24.50 -11.53 -13.14
C ASN A 241 -24.01 -11.58 -11.69
N LYS A 242 -24.07 -10.46 -10.96
CA LYS A 242 -23.65 -10.34 -9.56
C LYS A 242 -24.84 -10.19 -8.62
N SER A 243 -24.64 -10.52 -7.34
CA SER A 243 -25.66 -10.40 -6.29
C SER A 243 -25.54 -9.10 -5.46
N GLN A 244 -24.36 -8.47 -5.49
CA GLN A 244 -24.01 -7.28 -4.73
C GLN A 244 -23.55 -6.17 -5.66
N THR A 245 -23.82 -4.94 -5.27
CA THR A 245 -23.31 -3.73 -5.89
C THR A 245 -22.30 -3.06 -4.97
N ASP A 246 -21.17 -2.70 -5.52
CA ASP A 246 -20.10 -2.04 -4.80
C ASP A 246 -20.00 -0.56 -5.20
N ILE A 247 -19.93 0.29 -4.19
CA ILE A 247 -19.79 1.74 -4.31
C ILE A 247 -18.36 2.12 -3.92
N ALA A 248 -17.68 2.83 -4.79
CA ALA A 248 -16.44 3.53 -4.50
C ALA A 248 -16.68 5.04 -4.62
N TYR A 249 -16.52 5.76 -3.52
CA TYR A 249 -16.75 7.18 -3.42
C TYR A 249 -15.46 7.86 -2.96
N GLY A 250 -14.91 8.81 -3.71
CA GLY A 250 -13.57 9.29 -3.44
C GLY A 250 -13.29 10.75 -3.71
N PHE A 251 -12.25 11.22 -3.01
CA PHE A 251 -11.64 12.53 -3.12
C PHE A 251 -10.13 12.39 -3.22
N ALA A 252 -9.48 13.25 -3.99
CA ALA A 252 -8.05 13.41 -3.89
C ALA A 252 -7.71 14.32 -2.71
N THR A 253 -6.69 13.97 -1.92
CA THR A 253 -6.39 14.68 -0.67
C THR A 253 -4.94 15.13 -0.59
N ILE A 254 -4.20 14.70 0.41
CA ILE A 254 -2.86 15.16 0.76
C ILE A 254 -1.79 14.08 0.57
N ALA A 255 -0.54 14.50 0.53
CA ALA A 255 0.60 13.59 0.66
C ALA A 255 0.85 13.21 2.13
N ARG A 256 1.58 12.11 2.36
CA ARG A 256 1.89 11.61 3.73
C ARG A 256 2.75 12.58 4.54
N GLN A 257 3.58 13.38 3.89
CA GLN A 257 4.45 14.36 4.53
C GLN A 257 3.76 15.70 4.81
N ASP A 258 2.48 15.87 4.44
CA ASP A 258 1.74 17.08 4.75
C ASP A 258 1.63 17.28 6.28
N ALA A 259 1.85 18.50 6.73
CA ALA A 259 1.82 18.85 8.16
C ALA A 259 0.46 18.56 8.83
N SER A 260 -0.62 18.56 8.06
CA SER A 260 -1.98 18.24 8.54
C SER A 260 -2.30 16.74 8.56
N TYR A 261 -1.36 15.86 8.17
CA TYR A 261 -1.61 14.41 8.04
C TYR A 261 -2.30 13.79 9.27
N HIS A 262 -1.87 14.14 10.48
CA HIS A 262 -2.46 13.57 11.69
C HIS A 262 -3.92 14.01 11.90
N ALA A 263 -4.27 15.23 11.49
CA ALA A 263 -5.65 15.69 11.51
C ALA A 263 -6.51 14.93 10.48
N TYR A 264 -5.98 14.72 9.27
CA TYR A 264 -6.64 13.88 8.25
C TYR A 264 -6.77 12.41 8.69
N SER A 265 -5.78 11.86 9.37
CA SER A 265 -5.84 10.50 9.91
C SER A 265 -6.91 10.34 10.97
N LEU A 266 -7.03 11.31 11.90
CA LEU A 266 -8.10 11.34 12.91
C LEU A 266 -9.47 11.55 12.26
N MET A 267 -9.58 12.46 11.30
CA MET A 267 -10.80 12.66 10.51
C MET A 267 -11.26 11.36 9.84
N ASN A 268 -10.36 10.65 9.16
CA ASN A 268 -10.68 9.38 8.50
C ASN A 268 -11.06 8.28 9.51
N ASN A 269 -10.41 8.24 10.67
CA ASN A 269 -10.76 7.29 11.74
C ASN A 269 -12.19 7.53 12.25
N ILE A 270 -12.56 8.79 12.50
CA ILE A 270 -13.90 9.21 12.92
C ILE A 270 -14.93 8.91 11.83
N LEU A 271 -14.59 9.17 10.56
CA LEU A 271 -15.49 8.93 9.44
C LEU A 271 -15.83 7.44 9.30
N GLY A 272 -14.85 6.54 9.39
CA GLY A 272 -15.14 5.12 9.24
C GLY A 272 -13.97 4.27 8.78
N GLN A 273 -12.78 4.46 9.37
CA GLN A 273 -11.62 3.61 9.03
C GLN A 273 -11.86 2.12 9.31
N TYR A 274 -12.78 1.81 10.22
CA TYR A 274 -13.18 0.44 10.56
C TYR A 274 -14.65 0.19 10.22
N SER A 275 -14.94 -0.94 9.61
CA SER A 275 -16.28 -1.31 9.15
C SER A 275 -17.33 -1.43 10.27
N LEU A 276 -16.92 -1.55 11.53
CA LEU A 276 -17.80 -1.64 12.72
C LEU A 276 -17.78 -0.38 13.57
N GLY A 277 -17.01 0.64 13.20
CA GLY A 277 -16.90 1.88 13.95
C GLY A 277 -16.87 3.09 13.04
N GLY A 278 -17.06 4.26 13.63
CA GLY A 278 -17.14 5.52 12.90
C GLY A 278 -18.53 5.78 12.29
N ARG A 279 -18.75 7.01 11.87
CA ARG A 279 -20.03 7.52 11.42
C ARG A 279 -20.68 6.71 10.30
N LEU A 280 -19.87 6.27 9.33
CA LEU A 280 -20.37 5.49 8.19
C LEU A 280 -20.88 4.11 8.64
N GLY A 281 -20.12 3.40 9.48
CA GLY A 281 -20.52 2.09 9.99
C GLY A 281 -21.79 2.17 10.81
N ASP A 282 -21.82 3.09 11.73
CA ASP A 282 -22.97 3.33 12.62
C ASP A 282 -24.25 3.68 11.84
N SER A 283 -24.16 4.68 10.95
CA SER A 283 -25.32 5.17 10.20
C SER A 283 -25.82 4.17 9.16
N ILE A 284 -24.92 3.64 8.31
CA ILE A 284 -25.33 2.93 7.09
C ILE A 284 -25.50 1.43 7.35
N ARG A 285 -24.65 0.84 8.18
CA ARG A 285 -24.68 -0.58 8.48
C ARG A 285 -25.53 -0.91 9.71
N GLU A 286 -25.26 -0.30 10.86
CA GLU A 286 -25.90 -0.67 12.12
C GLU A 286 -27.34 -0.14 12.20
N GLN A 287 -27.56 1.15 11.96
CA GLN A 287 -28.88 1.75 12.09
C GLN A 287 -29.80 1.46 10.91
N GLN A 288 -29.28 1.47 9.68
CA GLN A 288 -30.09 1.34 8.48
C GLN A 288 -30.05 -0.07 7.85
N GLY A 289 -29.11 -0.93 8.25
CA GLY A 289 -28.99 -2.30 7.74
C GLY A 289 -28.79 -2.40 6.22
N MET A 290 -28.25 -1.36 5.57
CA MET A 290 -28.18 -1.29 4.11
C MET A 290 -26.90 -1.91 3.52
N ALA A 291 -25.81 -1.85 4.26
CA ALA A 291 -24.50 -2.26 3.76
C ALA A 291 -24.01 -3.52 4.46
N TYR A 292 -23.48 -4.46 3.69
CA TYR A 292 -22.73 -5.59 4.21
C TYR A 292 -21.40 -5.14 4.82
N TYR A 293 -20.76 -4.20 4.16
CA TYR A 293 -19.61 -3.45 4.69
C TYR A 293 -19.67 -1.99 4.23
N VAL A 294 -19.14 -1.12 5.06
CA VAL A 294 -18.86 0.27 4.71
C VAL A 294 -17.67 0.75 5.53
N TYR A 295 -16.71 1.38 4.87
CA TYR A 295 -15.53 1.95 5.53
C TYR A 295 -14.89 3.05 4.69
N SER A 296 -14.04 3.86 5.31
CA SER A 296 -13.21 4.84 4.64
C SER A 296 -11.72 4.54 4.79
N SER A 297 -10.93 4.90 3.78
CA SER A 297 -9.46 4.79 3.81
C SER A 297 -8.81 6.07 3.31
N LEU A 298 -7.82 6.56 4.05
CA LEU A 298 -6.93 7.63 3.63
C LEU A 298 -5.63 7.02 3.12
N GLU A 299 -5.39 7.09 1.82
CA GLU A 299 -4.23 6.48 1.16
C GLU A 299 -3.13 7.51 0.85
N ALA A 300 -2.86 8.41 1.81
CA ALA A 300 -1.80 9.41 1.69
C ALA A 300 -0.43 8.76 1.47
N ASN A 301 0.27 9.17 0.42
CA ASN A 301 1.54 8.58 0.02
C ASN A 301 2.58 9.68 -0.32
N LEU A 302 3.65 9.37 -1.07
CA LEU A 302 4.65 10.39 -1.48
C LEU A 302 4.02 11.52 -2.31
N MET A 303 3.02 11.19 -3.12
CA MET A 303 2.15 12.16 -3.80
C MET A 303 0.79 12.22 -3.11
N PRO A 304 -0.01 13.28 -3.35
CA PRO A 304 -1.36 13.37 -2.81
C PRO A 304 -2.21 12.14 -3.14
N GLY A 305 -2.65 11.44 -2.09
CA GLY A 305 -3.43 10.21 -2.20
C GLY A 305 -4.93 10.43 -2.04
N PRO A 306 -5.76 9.42 -2.27
CA PRO A 306 -7.19 9.55 -2.13
C PRO A 306 -7.67 9.32 -0.69
N LEU A 307 -8.80 9.95 -0.35
CA LEU A 307 -9.75 9.48 0.65
C LEU A 307 -10.83 8.70 -0.09
N VAL A 308 -10.98 7.43 0.20
CA VAL A 308 -11.94 6.55 -0.47
C VAL A 308 -12.90 5.95 0.54
N ILE A 309 -14.19 6.06 0.26
CA ILE A 309 -15.26 5.35 0.96
C ILE A 309 -15.67 4.17 0.09
N ARG A 310 -15.77 2.99 0.67
CA ARG A 310 -16.21 1.77 0.00
C ARG A 310 -17.42 1.19 0.72
N ALA A 311 -18.43 0.79 -0.04
CA ALA A 311 -19.61 0.15 0.52
C ALA A 311 -20.11 -0.96 -0.40
N GLY A 312 -20.42 -2.12 0.17
CA GLY A 312 -21.11 -3.23 -0.52
C GLY A 312 -22.57 -3.24 -0.09
N VAL A 313 -23.47 -3.08 -1.05
CA VAL A 313 -24.91 -2.93 -0.80
C VAL A 313 -25.74 -3.81 -1.76
N SER A 314 -27.00 -4.04 -1.42
CA SER A 314 -27.94 -4.59 -2.41
C SER A 314 -28.24 -3.55 -3.51
N PRO A 315 -28.54 -3.97 -4.75
CA PRO A 315 -28.82 -3.03 -5.86
C PRO A 315 -29.93 -2.02 -5.54
N ALA A 316 -30.93 -2.44 -4.80
CA ALA A 316 -32.06 -1.58 -4.40
C ALA A 316 -31.67 -0.45 -3.43
N ASN A 317 -30.55 -0.60 -2.72
CA ASN A 317 -30.10 0.34 -1.70
C ASN A 317 -29.03 1.35 -2.20
N VAL A 318 -28.58 1.27 -3.43
CA VAL A 318 -27.47 2.09 -3.96
C VAL A 318 -27.69 3.58 -3.73
N ASN A 319 -28.78 4.14 -4.22
CA ASN A 319 -29.05 5.58 -4.08
C ASN A 319 -29.24 6.01 -2.62
N ARG A 320 -29.88 5.17 -1.79
CA ARG A 320 -30.01 5.43 -0.35
C ARG A 320 -28.68 5.43 0.36
N ALA A 321 -27.80 4.48 0.03
CA ALA A 321 -26.46 4.40 0.62
C ALA A 321 -25.62 5.63 0.24
N ILE A 322 -25.65 6.06 -1.03
CA ILE A 322 -24.96 7.27 -1.47
C ILE A 322 -25.50 8.50 -0.74
N ALA A 323 -26.82 8.66 -0.64
CA ALA A 323 -27.43 9.76 0.10
C ALA A 323 -27.07 9.76 1.60
N SER A 324 -26.95 8.58 2.20
CA SER A 324 -26.49 8.44 3.59
C SER A 324 -25.01 8.77 3.74
N ILE A 325 -24.15 8.36 2.80
CA ILE A 325 -22.75 8.79 2.75
C ILE A 325 -22.66 10.31 2.65
N ASP A 326 -23.37 10.93 1.71
CA ASP A 326 -23.41 12.39 1.55
C ASP A 326 -23.85 13.10 2.84
N THR A 327 -24.85 12.55 3.53
CA THR A 327 -25.35 13.11 4.80
C THR A 327 -24.28 13.09 5.88
N GLU A 328 -23.57 11.98 6.07
CA GLU A 328 -22.53 11.88 7.09
C GLU A 328 -21.29 12.74 6.73
N LEU A 329 -20.98 12.85 5.45
CA LEU A 329 -19.90 13.73 4.96
C LEU A 329 -20.25 15.21 5.22
N ARG A 330 -21.47 15.67 4.87
CA ARG A 330 -21.92 17.05 5.14
C ARG A 330 -21.92 17.35 6.64
N LYS A 331 -22.43 16.44 7.47
CA LYS A 331 -22.38 16.62 8.94
C LYS A 331 -20.95 16.82 9.45
N LEU A 332 -19.99 16.02 8.94
CA LEU A 332 -18.59 16.13 9.35
C LEU A 332 -17.96 17.46 8.90
N VAL A 333 -18.31 17.94 7.70
CA VAL A 333 -17.85 19.23 7.17
C VAL A 333 -18.49 20.43 7.87
N GLU A 334 -19.79 20.37 8.17
CA GLU A 334 -20.53 21.49 8.76
C GLU A 334 -20.26 21.64 10.26
N SER A 335 -20.24 20.52 10.98
CA SER A 335 -20.21 20.54 12.46
C SER A 335 -18.87 20.07 13.05
N GLY A 336 -17.98 19.51 12.22
CA GLY A 336 -16.75 18.87 12.70
C GLY A 336 -17.02 17.56 13.45
N PRO A 337 -15.99 17.00 14.11
CA PRO A 337 -16.15 15.88 15.04
C PRO A 337 -16.79 16.35 16.34
N THR A 338 -17.38 15.44 17.09
CA THR A 338 -17.69 15.70 18.51
C THR A 338 -16.41 15.56 19.35
N GLU A 339 -16.40 16.16 20.54
CA GLU A 339 -15.29 15.98 21.49
C GLU A 339 -15.06 14.51 21.83
N GLN A 340 -16.14 13.74 21.99
CA GLN A 340 -16.06 12.32 22.30
C GLN A 340 -15.41 11.50 21.15
N GLU A 341 -15.84 11.73 19.90
CA GLU A 341 -15.24 11.10 18.72
C GLU A 341 -13.74 11.38 18.61
N LEU A 342 -13.35 12.63 18.88
CA LEU A 342 -11.94 13.02 18.86
C LEU A 342 -11.13 12.31 19.94
N ILE A 343 -11.64 12.23 21.17
CA ILE A 343 -11.00 11.53 22.29
C ILE A 343 -10.83 10.04 21.94
N GLU A 344 -11.91 9.39 21.52
CA GLU A 344 -11.91 7.96 21.18
C GLU A 344 -10.97 7.65 20.01
N SER A 345 -10.98 8.47 18.97
CA SER A 345 -10.09 8.31 17.82
C SER A 345 -8.61 8.45 18.20
N LYS A 346 -8.26 9.44 19.04
CA LYS A 346 -6.90 9.59 19.56
C LYS A 346 -6.46 8.39 20.40
N GLN A 347 -7.33 7.92 21.28
CA GLN A 347 -7.07 6.74 22.12
C GLN A 347 -6.88 5.49 21.25
N TYR A 348 -7.74 5.30 20.26
CA TYR A 348 -7.67 4.16 19.36
C TYR A 348 -6.37 4.13 18.56
N LEU A 349 -6.04 5.22 17.86
CA LEU A 349 -4.83 5.29 17.03
C LEU A 349 -3.54 5.16 17.86
N SER A 350 -3.51 5.76 19.06
CA SER A 350 -2.38 5.61 19.97
C SER A 350 -2.30 4.20 20.56
N GLY A 351 -3.44 3.60 20.92
CA GLY A 351 -3.52 2.28 21.55
C GLY A 351 -3.33 1.11 20.58
N SER A 352 -3.53 1.32 19.27
CA SER A 352 -3.32 0.27 18.26
C SER A 352 -1.84 0.05 17.91
N MET A 353 -0.99 1.05 18.13
CA MET A 353 0.43 0.98 17.78
C MET A 353 1.20 -0.14 18.53
N PRO A 354 1.07 -0.32 19.85
CA PRO A 354 1.77 -1.42 20.55
C PRO A 354 1.44 -2.80 19.97
N ARG A 355 0.18 -3.03 19.54
CA ARG A 355 -0.24 -4.27 18.91
C ARG A 355 0.44 -4.48 17.55
N THR A 356 0.62 -3.41 16.76
CA THR A 356 1.38 -3.47 15.51
C THR A 356 2.84 -3.85 15.77
N LEU A 357 3.42 -3.39 16.87
CA LEU A 357 4.81 -3.63 17.25
C LEU A 357 5.04 -4.92 18.07
N GLU A 358 4.04 -5.80 18.16
CA GLU A 358 4.14 -7.05 18.93
C GLU A 358 4.98 -8.11 18.22
N THR A 359 4.99 -8.12 16.88
CA THR A 359 5.67 -9.14 16.07
C THR A 359 6.88 -8.56 15.34
N ASN A 360 7.87 -9.43 15.03
CA ASN A 360 9.03 -9.04 14.21
C ASN A 360 8.59 -8.46 12.85
N MET A 361 7.59 -9.07 12.21
CA MET A 361 7.03 -8.59 10.96
C MET A 361 6.39 -7.20 11.12
N GLY A 362 5.63 -6.98 12.19
CA GLY A 362 5.01 -5.69 12.50
C GLY A 362 6.06 -4.59 12.73
N ILE A 363 7.11 -4.89 13.50
CA ILE A 363 8.24 -3.96 13.73
C ILE A 363 8.97 -3.68 12.41
N ALA A 364 9.30 -4.70 11.62
CA ALA A 364 10.01 -4.54 10.36
C ALA A 364 9.19 -3.70 9.36
N THR A 365 7.88 -3.95 9.24
CA THR A 365 6.97 -3.14 8.41
C THR A 365 6.88 -1.69 8.89
N TYR A 366 6.84 -1.49 10.21
CA TYR A 366 6.84 -0.15 10.80
C TYR A 366 8.14 0.61 10.49
N LEU A 367 9.30 -0.02 10.69
CA LEU A 367 10.60 0.57 10.37
C LEU A 367 10.73 0.94 8.89
N GLN A 368 10.26 0.07 8.01
CA GLN A 368 10.19 0.35 6.56
C GLN A 368 9.29 1.56 6.25
N THR A 369 8.16 1.68 6.94
CA THR A 369 7.25 2.84 6.78
C THR A 369 7.91 4.14 7.25
N VAL A 370 8.58 4.09 8.40
CA VAL A 370 9.31 5.24 8.97
C VAL A 370 10.43 5.70 8.06
N GLU A 371 11.21 4.78 7.51
CA GLU A 371 12.30 5.08 6.56
C GLU A 371 11.75 5.61 5.24
N PHE A 372 10.73 4.96 4.68
CA PHE A 372 10.15 5.33 3.40
C PHE A 372 9.59 6.76 3.38
N PHE A 373 8.90 7.16 4.45
CA PHE A 373 8.32 8.49 4.58
C PHE A 373 9.21 9.49 5.32
N ALA A 374 10.45 9.11 5.70
CA ALA A 374 11.39 9.95 6.44
C ALA A 374 10.78 10.55 7.72
N LEU A 375 10.08 9.72 8.52
CA LEU A 375 9.36 10.20 9.71
C LEU A 375 10.26 10.39 10.94
N GLY A 376 11.51 9.91 10.90
CA GLY A 376 12.44 9.85 12.04
C GLY A 376 12.31 8.55 12.83
N LEU A 377 13.46 8.01 13.28
CA LEU A 377 13.51 6.70 13.95
C LEU A 377 12.85 6.70 15.34
N ASP A 378 12.54 7.85 15.88
CA ASP A 378 11.84 8.10 17.13
C ASP A 378 10.32 8.30 16.95
N TYR A 379 9.81 8.04 15.76
CA TYR A 379 8.40 8.30 15.43
C TYR A 379 7.43 7.49 16.30
N ASP A 380 7.79 6.28 16.71
CA ASP A 380 7.02 5.46 17.66
C ASP A 380 6.83 6.13 19.02
N VAL A 381 7.84 6.88 19.49
CA VAL A 381 7.77 7.64 20.74
C VAL A 381 6.96 8.93 20.57
N ARG A 382 7.13 9.61 19.42
CA ARG A 382 6.49 10.90 19.15
C ARG A 382 5.02 10.80 18.72
N LEU A 383 4.62 9.69 18.08
CA LEU A 383 3.28 9.56 17.51
C LEU A 383 2.15 9.81 18.51
N PRO A 384 2.17 9.28 19.76
CA PRO A 384 1.14 9.57 20.74
C PRO A 384 0.99 11.08 21.05
N ASP A 385 2.10 11.81 21.11
CA ASP A 385 2.09 13.25 21.38
C ASP A 385 1.62 14.03 20.14
N LEU A 386 2.03 13.63 18.95
CA LEU A 386 1.55 14.20 17.70
C LEU A 386 0.02 14.06 17.56
N LEU A 387 -0.52 12.87 17.85
CA LEU A 387 -1.98 12.67 17.83
C LEU A 387 -2.68 13.47 18.94
N ARG A 388 -2.12 13.52 20.14
CA ARG A 388 -2.69 14.25 21.27
C ARG A 388 -2.74 15.75 21.03
N SER A 389 -1.75 16.31 20.34
CA SER A 389 -1.65 17.74 20.04
C SER A 389 -2.65 18.22 18.97
N VAL A 390 -3.22 17.31 18.17
CA VAL A 390 -4.21 17.70 17.16
C VAL A 390 -5.45 18.24 17.85
N THR A 391 -5.91 19.44 17.42
CA THR A 391 -7.10 20.08 17.97
C THR A 391 -8.38 19.69 17.22
N HIS A 392 -9.53 19.92 17.84
CA HIS A 392 -10.83 19.78 17.21
C HIS A 392 -10.94 20.60 15.91
N GLU A 393 -10.50 21.85 15.98
CA GLU A 393 -10.48 22.76 14.82
C GLU A 393 -9.64 22.23 13.66
N GLN A 394 -8.48 21.63 13.94
CA GLN A 394 -7.63 21.05 12.90
C GLN A 394 -8.29 19.85 12.19
N VAL A 395 -9.03 19.02 12.94
CA VAL A 395 -9.78 17.91 12.34
C VAL A 395 -10.95 18.41 11.52
N HIS A 396 -11.66 19.42 11.99
CA HIS A 396 -12.73 20.08 11.25
C HIS A 396 -12.23 20.73 9.96
N GLN A 397 -11.09 21.44 10.01
CA GLN A 397 -10.43 21.99 8.83
C GLN A 397 -9.98 20.91 7.85
N ALA A 398 -9.46 19.78 8.34
CA ALA A 398 -9.11 18.63 7.50
C ALA A 398 -10.35 18.09 6.76
N ALA A 399 -11.49 17.94 7.45
CA ALA A 399 -12.75 17.54 6.83
C ALA A 399 -13.20 18.54 5.76
N SER A 400 -13.21 19.82 6.07
CA SER A 400 -13.64 20.88 5.15
C SER A 400 -12.75 21.00 3.90
N ARG A 401 -11.46 20.64 4.00
CA ARG A 401 -10.53 20.63 2.86
C ARG A 401 -10.58 19.36 2.04
N ALA A 402 -10.78 18.20 2.71
CA ALA A 402 -10.74 16.90 2.06
C ALA A 402 -12.06 16.55 1.37
N ILE A 403 -13.18 17.01 1.92
CA ILE A 403 -14.51 16.51 1.63
C ILE A 403 -15.35 17.63 1.01
N ASP A 404 -15.75 17.41 -0.23
CA ASP A 404 -16.73 18.24 -0.92
C ASP A 404 -17.64 17.30 -1.74
N PRO A 405 -18.82 16.93 -1.22
CA PRO A 405 -19.75 16.04 -1.91
C PRO A 405 -20.16 16.50 -3.32
N GLU A 406 -20.16 17.82 -3.57
CA GLU A 406 -20.49 18.40 -4.89
C GLU A 406 -19.35 18.24 -5.91
N HIS A 407 -18.15 17.88 -5.47
CA HIS A 407 -16.98 17.57 -6.31
C HIS A 407 -16.49 16.13 -6.16
N ALA A 408 -17.30 15.26 -5.57
CA ALA A 408 -16.98 13.85 -5.37
C ALA A 408 -16.87 13.09 -6.69
N THR A 409 -16.03 12.06 -6.70
CA THR A 409 -16.03 11.05 -7.76
C THR A 409 -16.66 9.78 -7.19
N ILE A 410 -17.70 9.26 -7.86
CA ILE A 410 -18.48 8.11 -7.42
C ILE A 410 -18.52 7.07 -8.53
N VAL A 411 -18.21 5.84 -8.18
CA VAL A 411 -18.35 4.69 -9.08
C VAL A 411 -19.21 3.64 -8.41
N VAL A 412 -20.16 3.14 -9.18
CA VAL A 412 -21.03 2.03 -8.79
C VAL A 412 -20.80 0.89 -9.75
N ALA A 413 -20.40 -0.28 -9.26
CA ALA A 413 -20.21 -1.47 -10.05
C ALA A 413 -21.06 -2.62 -9.51
N GLY A 414 -21.81 -3.31 -10.37
CA GLY A 414 -22.71 -4.38 -9.98
C GLY A 414 -24.01 -4.40 -10.78
N PRO A 415 -25.01 -5.17 -10.35
CA PRO A 415 -26.30 -5.31 -11.02
C PRO A 415 -27.22 -4.10 -10.74
N PHE A 416 -26.77 -2.92 -11.14
CA PHE A 416 -27.50 -1.67 -10.98
C PHE A 416 -27.63 -0.96 -12.33
N GLU A 417 -28.88 -0.66 -12.72
CA GLU A 417 -29.22 0.02 -13.97
C GLU A 417 -29.84 1.42 -13.73
N GLY A 418 -29.90 1.85 -12.45
CA GLY A 418 -30.46 3.14 -12.08
C GLY A 418 -29.56 4.31 -12.45
N THR A 419 -30.14 5.50 -12.46
CA THR A 419 -29.41 6.76 -12.54
C THR A 419 -28.95 7.13 -11.13
N LEU A 420 -27.72 7.56 -10.98
CA LEU A 420 -27.22 8.12 -9.73
C LEU A 420 -27.76 9.56 -9.58
N ALA A 421 -28.37 9.83 -8.44
CA ALA A 421 -28.96 11.13 -8.14
C ALA A 421 -27.87 12.17 -7.78
#